data_cd204e2d1f4fddd04f064610ee35ca9b
#
_entry.id   cd204e2d1f4fddd04f064610ee35ca9b
#
_cell.length_a   1.000
_cell.length_b   1.000
_cell.length_c   1.000
_cell.angle_alpha   90.00
_cell.angle_beta   90.00
_cell.angle_gamma   90.00
#
_symmetry.space_group_name_H-M   'P 1'
#
loop_
_entity.id
_entity.type
_entity.pdbx_description
1 polymer ?
#
loop_
_entity_poly.entity_id
_entity_poly.type
_entity_poly.pdbx_seq_one_letter_code
_entity_poly.pdbx_strand_id
1 'polypeptide(L)'
;GALSLPISKNFNKKFTALIVPGITFLPEKLGSKGDGKNAYGNNFYIGSGFVFDIAENLNTMLSYTVPLGPGNNYFDSNLKFDNKSIYSFGLGWNVNPQILIEGKITNSYGGSPSTGLLTIPSDNLPLYSANITFRHNEEDTHLNPLNEIDKLISHGGITVSNALVPKAGTSLINLNYDSKGNLFG
;
A
#
# COMPACT_ATOMS: atom_id res chain seq x y z
N GLY A 1 -5.24 4.40 14.82
CA GLY A 1 -6.31 3.85 13.98
C GLY A 1 -6.41 4.54 12.63
N ALA A 2 -7.15 3.95 11.71
CA ALA A 2 -7.45 4.56 10.41
C ALA A 2 -8.88 4.22 9.99
N LEU A 3 -9.48 5.13 9.24
CA LEU A 3 -10.75 4.94 8.56
C LEU A 3 -10.58 5.42 7.12
N SER A 4 -10.96 4.60 6.15
CA SER A 4 -10.88 4.95 4.73
C SER A 4 -12.07 4.43 3.96
N LEU A 5 -12.39 5.09 2.86
CA LEU A 5 -13.45 4.70 1.92
C LEU A 5 -12.83 4.46 0.55
N PRO A 6 -12.39 3.24 0.24
CA PRO A 6 -11.86 2.93 -1.07
C PRO A 6 -12.98 2.89 -2.13
N ILE A 7 -12.78 3.62 -3.21
CA ILE A 7 -13.67 3.65 -4.37
C ILE A 7 -12.85 3.23 -5.58
N SER A 8 -13.25 2.17 -6.25
CA SER A 8 -12.56 1.67 -7.44
C SER A 8 -13.47 1.66 -8.65
N LYS A 9 -12.89 1.86 -9.83
CA LYS A 9 -13.58 1.76 -11.12
C LYS A 9 -12.70 1.07 -12.16
N ASN A 10 -13.24 0.03 -12.74
CA ASN A 10 -12.65 -0.63 -13.90
C ASN A 10 -13.10 0.11 -15.15
N PHE A 11 -12.18 0.69 -15.89
CA PHE A 11 -12.47 1.38 -17.15
C PHE A 11 -12.48 0.40 -18.33
N ASN A 12 -11.64 -0.61 -18.26
CA ASN A 12 -11.59 -1.72 -19.20
C ASN A 12 -10.95 -2.93 -18.52
N LYS A 13 -10.76 -4.04 -19.27
CA LYS A 13 -10.14 -5.26 -18.74
C LYS A 13 -8.70 -5.12 -18.25
N LYS A 14 -8.03 -4.01 -18.60
CA LYS A 14 -6.60 -3.79 -18.30
C LYS A 14 -6.36 -2.63 -17.34
N PHE A 15 -7.36 -1.80 -17.08
CA PHE A 15 -7.15 -0.57 -16.32
C PHE A 15 -8.18 -0.38 -15.23
N THR A 16 -7.71 -0.31 -14.00
CA THR A 16 -8.50 -0.01 -12.80
C THR A 16 -7.94 1.23 -12.12
N ALA A 17 -8.78 2.18 -11.80
CA ALA A 17 -8.42 3.34 -10.99
C ALA A 17 -9.06 3.26 -9.61
N LEU A 18 -8.37 3.83 -8.60
CA LEU A 18 -8.80 3.90 -7.21
C LEU A 18 -8.71 5.34 -6.71
N ILE A 19 -9.66 5.71 -5.85
CA ILE A 19 -9.60 6.92 -5.02
C ILE A 19 -9.95 6.49 -3.59
N VAL A 20 -9.15 6.94 -2.63
CA VAL A 20 -9.30 6.53 -1.23
C VAL A 20 -9.21 7.76 -0.32
N PRO A 21 -10.30 8.48 -0.10
CA PRO A 21 -10.37 9.42 1.00
C PRO A 21 -10.31 8.70 2.33
N GLY A 22 -9.64 9.29 3.32
CA GLY A 22 -9.54 8.68 4.63
C GLY A 22 -9.00 9.61 5.70
N ILE A 23 -8.95 9.07 6.92
CA ILE A 23 -8.39 9.72 8.09
C ILE A 23 -7.57 8.71 8.89
N THR A 24 -6.41 9.13 9.37
CA THR A 24 -5.62 8.39 10.34
C THR A 24 -5.65 9.09 11.70
N PHE A 25 -5.65 8.29 12.76
CA PHE A 25 -5.61 8.72 14.15
C PHE A 25 -4.30 8.22 14.77
N LEU A 26 -3.33 9.09 14.90
CA LEU A 26 -2.05 8.82 15.54
C LEU A 26 -1.90 9.67 16.80
N PRO A 27 -1.28 9.13 17.87
CA PRO A 27 -1.15 9.87 19.12
C PRO A 27 -0.16 11.03 18.98
N GLU A 28 -0.62 12.24 19.20
CA GLU A 28 0.23 13.44 19.23
C GLU A 28 1.20 13.45 20.42
N LYS A 29 0.77 12.86 21.56
CA LYS A 29 1.54 12.90 22.81
C LYS A 29 2.83 12.08 22.81
N LEU A 30 2.94 11.12 21.91
CA LEU A 30 4.09 10.21 21.80
C LEU A 30 5.11 10.70 20.77
N GLY A 31 4.77 11.74 20.03
CA GLY A 31 5.71 12.37 19.10
C GLY A 31 6.69 13.29 19.83
N SER A 32 7.91 13.40 19.32
CA SER A 32 8.84 14.40 19.81
C SER A 32 8.29 15.80 19.48
N LYS A 33 8.53 16.76 20.35
CA LYS A 33 8.22 18.16 20.09
C LYS A 33 9.38 18.77 19.36
N GLY A 34 9.35 18.77 18.04
CA GLY A 34 10.29 19.52 17.20
C GLY A 34 9.61 20.80 16.73
N ASP A 35 10.32 21.89 16.72
CA ASP A 35 9.94 23.16 16.07
C ASP A 35 8.53 23.68 16.46
N GLY A 36 8.07 23.38 17.68
CA GLY A 36 6.73 23.77 18.17
C GLY A 36 5.55 23.04 17.55
N LYS A 37 5.78 22.12 16.63
CA LYS A 37 4.75 21.28 16.00
C LYS A 37 4.70 19.89 16.65
N ASN A 38 3.51 19.32 16.70
CA ASN A 38 3.34 17.94 17.14
C ASN A 38 3.75 16.97 16.00
N ALA A 39 4.45 15.89 16.36
CA ALA A 39 4.99 14.93 15.39
C ALA A 39 3.92 14.10 14.79
N TYR A 40 2.80 13.92 15.01
CA TYR A 40 1.77 13.08 14.40
C TYR A 40 0.39 13.76 14.56
N GLY A 41 -0.59 13.07 15.01
CA GLY A 41 -1.93 13.56 15.18
C GLY A 41 -2.89 13.01 14.13
N ASN A 42 -4.08 13.59 14.10
CA ASN A 42 -5.09 13.21 13.12
C ASN A 42 -4.73 13.77 11.76
N ASN A 43 -4.82 12.94 10.73
CA ASN A 43 -4.48 13.33 9.37
C ASN A 43 -5.57 12.89 8.41
N PHE A 44 -6.26 13.85 7.81
CA PHE A 44 -7.07 13.58 6.62
C PHE A 44 -6.14 13.37 5.43
N TYR A 45 -6.54 12.51 4.52
CA TYR A 45 -5.79 12.26 3.31
C TYR A 45 -6.69 11.89 2.14
N ILE A 46 -6.15 12.07 0.93
CA ILE A 46 -6.73 11.55 -0.30
C ILE A 46 -5.65 10.72 -0.99
N GLY A 47 -5.91 9.44 -1.11
CA GLY A 47 -5.13 8.51 -1.92
C GLY A 47 -5.73 8.37 -3.31
N SER A 48 -4.89 8.24 -4.31
CA SER A 48 -5.25 7.84 -5.66
C SER A 48 -4.32 6.74 -6.13
N GLY A 49 -4.80 5.86 -6.98
CA GLY A 49 -3.99 4.80 -7.54
C GLY A 49 -4.59 4.22 -8.78
N PHE A 50 -3.77 3.48 -9.52
CA PHE A 50 -4.24 2.69 -10.62
C PHE A 50 -3.42 1.40 -10.77
N VAL A 51 -4.07 0.41 -11.34
CA VAL A 51 -3.49 -0.86 -11.75
C VAL A 51 -3.66 -0.97 -13.26
N PHE A 52 -2.59 -1.36 -13.93
CA PHE A 52 -2.61 -1.58 -15.37
C PHE A 52 -1.99 -2.94 -15.70
N ASP A 53 -2.76 -3.80 -16.38
CA ASP A 53 -2.30 -5.09 -16.87
C ASP A 53 -1.50 -4.93 -18.16
N ILE A 54 -0.18 -5.04 -18.04
CA ILE A 54 0.76 -4.99 -19.17
C ILE A 54 0.60 -6.25 -20.03
N ALA A 55 0.46 -7.40 -19.37
CA ALA A 55 0.25 -8.71 -19.97
C ALA A 55 -0.72 -9.52 -19.07
N GLU A 56 -1.13 -10.71 -19.52
CA GLU A 56 -2.06 -11.57 -18.77
C GLU A 56 -1.56 -11.93 -17.37
N ASN A 57 -0.26 -12.01 -17.20
CA ASN A 57 0.39 -12.38 -15.95
C ASN A 57 1.26 -11.27 -15.35
N LEU A 58 1.29 -10.08 -15.96
CA LEU A 58 2.13 -8.97 -15.51
C LEU A 58 1.29 -7.70 -15.37
N ASN A 59 1.29 -7.11 -14.18
CA ASN A 59 0.65 -5.84 -13.92
C ASN A 59 1.62 -4.81 -13.35
N THR A 60 1.26 -3.55 -13.48
CA THR A 60 1.92 -2.44 -12.79
C THR A 60 0.93 -1.68 -11.96
N MET A 61 1.42 -1.13 -10.87
CA MET A 61 0.64 -0.39 -9.89
C MET A 61 1.32 0.93 -9.59
N LEU A 62 0.52 1.98 -9.52
CA LEU A 62 0.97 3.28 -9.06
C LEU A 62 -0.02 3.80 -8.03
N SER A 63 0.50 4.37 -6.95
CA SER A 63 -0.32 5.10 -5.99
C SER A 63 0.34 6.40 -5.55
N TYR A 64 -0.50 7.38 -5.25
CA TYR A 64 -0.09 8.68 -4.75
C TYR A 64 -1.10 9.14 -3.70
N THR A 65 -0.60 9.47 -2.50
CA THR A 65 -1.43 9.88 -1.38
C THR A 65 -0.96 11.22 -0.85
N VAL A 66 -1.90 12.14 -0.72
CA VAL A 66 -1.68 13.49 -0.22
C VAL A 66 -2.27 13.59 1.18
N PRO A 67 -1.44 13.77 2.22
CA PRO A 67 -1.93 14.14 3.54
C PRO A 67 -2.40 15.58 3.54
N LEU A 68 -3.56 15.84 4.14
CA LEU A 68 -4.19 17.15 4.21
C LEU A 68 -4.08 17.79 5.61
N GLY A 69 -3.54 17.04 6.57
CA GLY A 69 -3.42 17.50 7.94
C GLY A 69 -4.69 17.31 8.78
N PRO A 70 -4.75 17.91 9.98
CA PRO A 70 -3.78 18.84 10.59
C PRO A 70 -2.49 18.21 11.13
N GLY A 71 -2.41 16.88 11.25
CA GLY A 71 -1.21 16.18 11.70
C GLY A 71 -0.07 16.21 10.69
N ASN A 72 1.11 15.81 11.12
CA ASN A 72 2.30 15.69 10.28
C ASN A 72 2.62 14.22 10.04
N ASN A 73 3.26 13.90 8.92
CA ASN A 73 3.64 12.53 8.59
C ASN A 73 5.13 12.37 8.24
N TYR A 74 5.90 13.45 8.32
CA TYR A 74 7.30 13.50 7.96
C TYR A 74 8.09 14.31 8.98
N PHE A 75 9.37 13.97 9.18
CA PHE A 75 10.35 14.79 9.87
C PHE A 75 11.73 14.67 9.20
N ASP A 76 12.48 15.75 9.22
CA ASP A 76 13.85 15.80 8.70
C ASP A 76 14.88 15.45 9.79
N SER A 77 16.16 15.49 9.43
CA SER A 77 17.29 15.25 10.36
C SER A 77 17.36 16.28 11.50
N ASN A 78 16.75 17.44 11.36
CA ASN A 78 16.67 18.48 12.39
C ASN A 78 15.39 18.39 13.23
N LEU A 79 14.63 17.30 13.11
CA LEU A 79 13.34 17.09 13.76
C LEU A 79 12.29 18.14 13.41
N LYS A 80 12.37 18.71 12.22
CA LYS A 80 11.34 19.58 11.69
C LYS A 80 10.21 18.74 11.11
N PHE A 81 8.99 18.93 11.63
CA PHE A 81 7.81 18.17 11.21
C PHE A 81 7.06 18.88 10.08
N ASP A 82 6.62 18.10 9.12
CA ASP A 82 5.88 18.59 7.96
C ASP A 82 4.98 17.50 7.34
N ASN A 83 4.21 17.89 6.33
CA ASN A 83 3.40 16.98 5.53
C ASN A 83 4.08 16.69 4.20
N LYS A 84 4.20 15.40 3.87
CA LYS A 84 4.81 14.91 2.65
C LYS A 84 3.91 13.89 1.97
N SER A 85 3.73 14.06 0.68
CA SER A 85 2.99 13.08 -0.12
C SER A 85 3.73 11.75 -0.18
N ILE A 86 2.94 10.68 -0.24
CA ILE A 86 3.41 9.32 -0.36
C ILE A 86 3.22 8.87 -1.80
N TYR A 87 4.22 8.24 -2.35
CA TYR A 87 4.14 7.57 -3.63
C TYR A 87 4.53 6.10 -3.51
N SER A 88 3.97 5.29 -4.38
CA SER A 88 4.36 3.90 -4.54
C SER A 88 4.24 3.50 -6.00
N PHE A 89 5.25 2.82 -6.50
CA PHE A 89 5.25 2.19 -7.81
C PHE A 89 5.60 0.71 -7.63
N GLY A 90 4.82 -0.17 -8.24
CA GLY A 90 5.00 -1.60 -8.14
C GLY A 90 4.81 -2.33 -9.46
N LEU A 91 5.43 -3.50 -9.54
CA LEU A 91 5.23 -4.50 -10.57
C LEU A 91 4.82 -5.82 -9.91
N GLY A 92 3.78 -6.43 -10.44
CA GLY A 92 3.29 -7.73 -9.98
C GLY A 92 3.34 -8.75 -11.10
N TRP A 93 3.95 -9.91 -10.84
CA TRP A 93 4.02 -11.02 -11.76
C TRP A 93 3.33 -12.26 -11.18
N ASN A 94 2.21 -12.66 -11.78
CA ASN A 94 1.56 -13.92 -11.50
C ASN A 94 2.33 -15.06 -12.19
N VAL A 95 3.19 -15.75 -11.45
CA VAL A 95 3.95 -16.91 -11.96
C VAL A 95 2.96 -18.01 -12.36
N ASN A 96 1.96 -18.20 -11.56
CA ASN A 96 0.79 -19.04 -11.80
C ASN A 96 -0.39 -18.52 -10.96
N PRO A 97 -1.60 -19.10 -11.04
CA PRO A 97 -2.76 -18.63 -10.26
C PRO A 97 -2.56 -18.62 -8.74
N GLN A 98 -1.64 -19.41 -8.22
CA GLN A 98 -1.40 -19.55 -6.79
C GLN A 98 -0.25 -18.70 -6.28
N ILE A 99 0.66 -18.23 -7.16
CA ILE A 99 1.88 -17.52 -6.77
C ILE A 99 1.94 -16.18 -7.47
N LEU A 100 1.96 -15.12 -6.68
CA LEU A 100 2.24 -13.75 -7.13
C LEU A 100 3.55 -13.27 -6.52
N ILE A 101 4.41 -12.71 -7.35
CA ILE A 101 5.64 -12.02 -6.93
C ILE A 101 5.46 -10.54 -7.25
N GLU A 102 5.71 -9.68 -6.26
CA GLU A 102 5.59 -8.23 -6.40
C GLU A 102 6.89 -7.55 -6.00
N GLY A 103 7.27 -6.55 -6.76
CA GLY A 103 8.34 -5.62 -6.42
C GLY A 103 7.78 -4.21 -6.29
N LYS A 104 8.22 -3.43 -5.29
CA LYS A 104 7.70 -2.10 -5.01
C LYS A 104 8.81 -1.11 -4.64
N ILE A 105 8.63 0.13 -5.08
CA ILE A 105 9.40 1.29 -4.66
C ILE A 105 8.43 2.29 -4.02
N THR A 106 8.74 2.79 -2.83
CA THR A 106 7.88 3.74 -2.10
C THR A 106 8.70 4.59 -1.14
N ASN A 107 8.17 5.75 -0.77
CA ASN A 107 8.67 6.53 0.36
C ASN A 107 7.86 6.31 1.64
N SER A 108 6.94 5.35 1.67
CA SER A 108 6.18 4.99 2.87
C SER A 108 6.92 3.95 3.69
N TYR A 109 6.98 4.20 4.97
CA TYR A 109 7.59 3.31 5.96
C TYR A 109 6.55 2.45 6.70
N GLY A 110 5.30 2.91 6.78
CA GLY A 110 4.27 2.24 7.57
C GLY A 110 3.72 0.97 6.95
N GLY A 111 3.72 -0.12 7.71
CA GLY A 111 3.20 -1.43 7.31
C GLY A 111 1.73 -1.68 7.62
N SER A 112 1.01 -0.71 8.18
CA SER A 112 -0.42 -0.83 8.50
C SER A 112 -1.22 0.34 7.94
N PRO A 113 -2.55 0.23 7.78
CA PRO A 113 -3.38 1.33 7.31
C PRO A 113 -3.26 2.61 8.14
N SER A 114 -3.08 2.50 9.45
CA SER A 114 -2.92 3.65 10.34
C SER A 114 -1.55 4.32 10.23
N THR A 115 -0.51 3.57 9.87
CA THR A 115 0.86 4.05 9.72
C THR A 115 1.26 4.24 8.25
N GLY A 116 0.40 3.87 7.33
CA GLY A 116 0.66 3.94 5.88
C GLY A 116 0.91 5.35 5.34
N LEU A 117 0.53 6.39 6.10
CA LEU A 117 0.89 7.77 5.78
C LEU A 117 2.29 8.18 6.24
N LEU A 118 2.97 7.39 7.07
CA LEU A 118 4.29 7.74 7.55
C LEU A 118 5.32 7.58 6.43
N THR A 119 6.12 8.61 6.24
CA THR A 119 7.22 8.59 5.28
C THR A 119 8.52 8.11 5.93
N ILE A 120 9.48 7.74 5.10
CA ILE A 120 10.84 7.48 5.54
C ILE A 120 11.44 8.83 5.96
N PRO A 121 11.87 8.97 7.22
CA PRO A 121 12.42 10.23 7.71
C PRO A 121 13.86 10.46 7.22
N SER A 122 14.28 11.69 7.23
CA SER A 122 15.63 12.25 7.14
C SER A 122 16.33 12.18 5.77
N ASP A 123 16.48 11.03 5.15
CA ASP A 123 17.31 10.92 3.94
C ASP A 123 16.48 10.92 2.63
N ASN A 124 15.17 10.81 2.75
CA ASN A 124 14.25 10.80 1.62
C ASN A 124 14.53 9.72 0.55
N LEU A 125 15.32 8.71 0.89
CA LEU A 125 15.61 7.61 0.00
C LEU A 125 14.41 6.69 -0.12
N PRO A 126 14.09 6.21 -1.33
CA PRO A 126 13.00 5.28 -1.51
C PRO A 126 13.31 3.95 -0.82
N LEU A 127 12.26 3.31 -0.32
CA LEU A 127 12.26 1.93 0.15
C LEU A 127 11.98 1.02 -1.04
N TYR A 128 12.76 -0.02 -1.18
CA TYR A 128 12.52 -1.13 -2.11
C TYR A 128 11.99 -2.31 -1.30
N SER A 129 10.90 -2.91 -1.74
CA SER A 129 10.39 -4.11 -1.10
C SER A 129 10.01 -5.16 -2.14
N ALA A 130 10.08 -6.42 -1.73
CA ALA A 130 9.60 -7.55 -2.49
C ALA A 130 8.59 -8.32 -1.65
N ASN A 131 7.56 -8.82 -2.28
CA ASN A 131 6.52 -9.63 -1.66
C ASN A 131 6.27 -10.89 -2.48
N ILE A 132 6.08 -12.01 -1.81
CA ILE A 132 5.60 -13.25 -2.42
C ILE A 132 4.28 -13.60 -1.74
N THR A 133 3.24 -13.71 -2.52
CA THR A 133 1.91 -14.10 -2.06
C THR A 133 1.60 -15.49 -2.55
N PHE A 134 1.27 -16.39 -1.64
CA PHE A 134 0.70 -17.70 -1.93
C PHE A 134 -0.81 -17.65 -1.70
N ARG A 135 -1.58 -18.06 -2.70
CA ARG A 135 -3.04 -18.16 -2.65
C ARG A 135 -3.42 -19.62 -2.66
N HIS A 136 -4.18 -20.04 -1.69
CA HIS A 136 -4.79 -21.36 -1.66
C HIS A 136 -6.31 -21.21 -1.64
N ASN A 137 -6.99 -21.88 -2.57
CA ASN A 137 -8.44 -21.94 -2.60
C ASN A 137 -8.85 -23.42 -2.61
N GLU A 138 -9.61 -23.83 -1.62
CA GLU A 138 -10.05 -25.23 -1.46
C GLU A 138 -10.98 -25.69 -2.59
N GLU A 139 -11.68 -24.77 -3.26
CA GLU A 139 -12.61 -25.11 -4.35
C GLU A 139 -11.93 -25.26 -5.72
N ASP A 140 -10.71 -24.72 -5.90
CA ASP A 140 -10.02 -24.76 -7.19
C ASP A 140 -9.00 -25.89 -7.24
N THR A 141 -9.47 -27.11 -7.49
CA THR A 141 -8.62 -28.27 -7.79
C THR A 141 -8.00 -28.21 -9.20
N HIS A 142 -8.45 -27.26 -10.03
CA HIS A 142 -7.94 -27.01 -11.38
C HIS A 142 -7.28 -25.63 -11.45
N LEU A 143 -6.15 -25.55 -12.15
CA LEU A 143 -5.42 -24.32 -12.46
C LEU A 143 -6.23 -23.42 -13.43
N ASN A 144 -7.38 -22.97 -13.00
CA ASN A 144 -8.12 -21.99 -13.77
C ASN A 144 -7.39 -20.65 -13.74
N PRO A 145 -7.33 -19.92 -14.86
CA PRO A 145 -6.75 -18.60 -14.87
C PRO A 145 -7.49 -17.71 -13.85
N LEU A 146 -6.72 -16.92 -13.10
CA LEU A 146 -7.29 -15.98 -12.14
C LEU A 146 -8.30 -15.08 -12.85
N ASN A 147 -9.45 -14.90 -12.24
CA ASN A 147 -10.39 -13.90 -12.72
C ASN A 147 -9.80 -12.48 -12.46
N GLU A 148 -10.35 -11.48 -13.11
CA GLU A 148 -9.84 -10.09 -13.01
C GLU A 148 -9.86 -9.53 -11.59
N ILE A 149 -10.81 -9.99 -10.76
CA ILE A 149 -10.92 -9.58 -9.37
C ILE A 149 -9.81 -10.22 -8.53
N ASP A 150 -9.54 -11.50 -8.71
CA ASP A 150 -8.51 -12.22 -7.95
C ASP A 150 -7.10 -11.71 -8.25
N LYS A 151 -6.86 -11.21 -9.47
CA LYS A 151 -5.60 -10.53 -9.83
C LYS A 151 -5.37 -9.24 -9.02
N LEU A 152 -6.42 -8.56 -8.62
CA LEU A 152 -6.36 -7.28 -7.90
C LEU A 152 -6.31 -7.43 -6.37
N ILE A 153 -6.58 -8.63 -5.83
CA ILE A 153 -6.72 -8.83 -4.38
C ILE A 153 -5.39 -8.78 -3.64
N SER A 154 -4.32 -9.21 -4.27
CA SER A 154 -3.04 -9.30 -3.59
C SER A 154 -2.16 -8.11 -3.92
N HIS A 155 -2.26 -7.09 -3.12
CA HIS A 155 -1.43 -5.91 -3.26
C HIS A 155 -0.77 -5.57 -1.93
N GLY A 156 0.01 -6.52 -1.39
CA GLY A 156 0.85 -6.28 -0.21
C GLY A 156 1.82 -5.12 -0.40
N GLY A 157 1.88 -4.61 -1.62
CA GLY A 157 2.73 -3.52 -2.01
C GLY A 157 2.06 -2.15 -2.13
N ILE A 158 0.75 -2.03 -2.13
CA ILE A 158 0.07 -0.74 -2.33
C ILE A 158 -0.18 -0.08 -0.98
N THR A 159 0.19 1.20 -0.87
CA THR A 159 -0.10 2.04 0.29
C THR A 159 -1.57 2.46 0.35
N VAL A 160 -2.32 2.23 -0.71
CA VAL A 160 -3.74 2.54 -0.84
C VAL A 160 -4.54 1.24 -0.73
N SER A 161 -5.42 1.14 0.25
CA SER A 161 -6.32 0.00 0.41
C SER A 161 -7.27 -0.13 -0.77
N ASN A 162 -7.46 -1.33 -1.29
CA ASN A 162 -8.52 -1.59 -2.26
C ASN A 162 -9.78 -2.12 -1.56
N ALA A 163 -10.93 -2.05 -2.24
CA ALA A 163 -12.22 -2.51 -1.73
C ALA A 163 -12.49 -4.00 -2.00
N LEU A 164 -11.52 -4.70 -2.56
CA LEU A 164 -11.71 -6.09 -2.98
C LEU A 164 -11.44 -7.04 -1.82
N VAL A 165 -12.32 -8.02 -1.66
CA VAL A 165 -12.23 -9.04 -0.64
C VAL A 165 -11.99 -10.38 -1.33
N PRO A 166 -11.09 -11.23 -0.82
CA PRO A 166 -10.89 -12.58 -1.33
C PRO A 166 -12.21 -13.38 -1.32
N LYS A 167 -12.34 -14.28 -2.26
CA LYS A 167 -13.44 -15.25 -2.29
C LYS A 167 -13.43 -16.07 -0.99
N ALA A 168 -14.59 -16.45 -0.49
CA ALA A 168 -14.69 -17.31 0.67
C ALA A 168 -13.89 -18.62 0.46
N GLY A 169 -13.21 -19.09 1.50
CA GLY A 169 -12.32 -20.26 1.41
C GLY A 169 -10.93 -19.98 0.86
N THR A 170 -10.59 -18.73 0.54
CA THR A 170 -9.24 -18.36 0.08
C THR A 170 -8.33 -18.07 1.28
N SER A 171 -7.20 -18.75 1.35
CA SER A 171 -6.10 -18.46 2.28
C SER A 171 -4.99 -17.71 1.56
N LEU A 172 -4.51 -16.60 2.15
CA LEU A 172 -3.41 -15.81 1.63
C LEU A 172 -2.25 -15.84 2.62
N ILE A 173 -1.07 -16.18 2.13
CA ILE A 173 0.18 -16.11 2.89
C ILE A 173 1.08 -15.11 2.17
N ASN A 174 1.47 -14.04 2.87
CA ASN A 174 2.35 -13.01 2.32
C ASN A 174 3.70 -13.03 3.04
N LEU A 175 4.77 -13.05 2.27
CA LEU A 175 6.14 -12.88 2.75
C LEU A 175 6.68 -11.58 2.18
N ASN A 176 6.95 -10.62 3.05
CA ASN A 176 7.45 -9.31 2.66
C ASN A 176 8.90 -9.13 3.08
N TYR A 177 9.71 -8.60 2.20
CA TYR A 177 11.07 -8.18 2.46
C TYR A 177 11.23 -6.71 2.07
N ASP A 178 11.87 -5.92 2.89
CA ASP A 178 12.22 -4.54 2.57
C ASP A 178 13.74 -4.29 2.60
N SER A 179 14.19 -3.23 1.91
CA SER A 179 15.61 -2.88 1.80
C SER A 179 16.25 -2.39 3.10
N LYS A 180 15.49 -2.21 4.17
CA LYS A 180 15.99 -1.89 5.51
C LYS A 180 16.17 -3.15 6.36
N GLY A 181 15.95 -4.34 5.80
CA GLY A 181 16.26 -5.62 6.42
C GLY A 181 15.17 -6.21 7.31
N ASN A 182 13.94 -5.72 7.19
CA ASN A 182 12.80 -6.26 7.93
C ASN A 182 12.07 -7.32 7.10
N LEU A 183 11.93 -8.52 7.67
CA LEU A 183 11.09 -9.57 7.11
C LEU A 183 9.78 -9.60 7.90
N PHE A 184 8.66 -9.40 7.21
CA PHE A 184 7.32 -9.48 7.79
C PHE A 184 6.53 -10.60 7.11
N GLY A 185 5.90 -11.43 7.90
CA GLY A 185 5.05 -12.52 7.44
C GLY A 185 3.68 -12.49 8.12
#